data_3a7866d4bb2f26a97910ef37575d5f2c
#
_entry.id   3a7866d4bb2f26a97910ef37575d5f2c
#
_cell.length_a   1.000
_cell.length_b   1.000
_cell.length_c   1.000
_cell.angle_alpha   90.00
_cell.angle_beta   90.00
_cell.angle_gamma   90.00
#
_symmetry.space_group_name_H-M   'P 1'
#
loop_
_entity.id
_entity.type
_entity.pdbx_description
1 polymer ?
#
loop_
_entity_poly.entity_id
_entity_poly.type
_entity_poly.pdbx_seq_one_letter_code
_entity_poly.pdbx_strand_id
1 'polypeptide(L)'
;NRKKFVKEMKEGGLALFNSNDIMHTSADGSMSFVENTDIFYLSGIDQEESILLIFPDSKLPEHREILFLKETNEHIAIWEGEKLTKEKATEISGIQTVYWLSQFKTIFHQLICECQHVYLNTNEHLRAVVNVETRDSRFIKWCKEQYPLHNYLRVQPIMHKLRAVKSKEEIEIIQRACDITEKGFRRVLNFIKPGVWEYEIEAELIHEFVRNRSRGFAYGPIIASGFGACVLHYIVNDKQCXXXXICLI
;
A
#
# COMPACT_ATOMS: atom_id res chain seq x y z
N ASN A 1 -11.41 8.76 -7.24
CA ASN A 1 -10.01 9.20 -7.32
C ASN A 1 -9.47 9.07 -8.76
N ARG A 2 -9.75 7.96 -9.50
CA ARG A 2 -9.25 7.77 -10.88
C ARG A 2 -9.65 8.92 -11.81
N LYS A 3 -10.92 9.41 -11.74
CA LYS A 3 -11.36 10.55 -12.55
C LYS A 3 -10.56 11.83 -12.27
N LYS A 4 -10.12 12.03 -11.02
CA LYS A 4 -9.25 13.17 -10.67
C LYS A 4 -7.85 12.95 -11.24
N PHE A 5 -7.33 11.73 -11.20
CA PHE A 5 -6.03 11.36 -11.75
C PHE A 5 -5.98 11.62 -13.27
N VAL A 6 -7.01 11.14 -13.98
CA VAL A 6 -7.13 11.31 -15.45
C VAL A 6 -7.07 12.78 -15.86
N LYS A 7 -7.71 13.69 -15.09
CA LYS A 7 -7.70 15.13 -15.39
C LYS A 7 -6.30 15.77 -15.36
N GLU A 8 -5.36 15.12 -14.67
CA GLU A 8 -3.99 15.62 -14.55
C GLU A 8 -3.05 14.96 -15.58
N MET A 9 -3.53 13.96 -16.31
CA MET A 9 -2.75 13.28 -17.34
C MET A 9 -2.71 14.10 -18.63
N LYS A 10 -1.64 13.96 -19.37
CA LYS A 10 -1.54 14.48 -20.75
C LYS A 10 -2.36 13.61 -21.68
N GLU A 11 -2.90 14.21 -22.72
CA GLU A 11 -3.58 13.49 -23.81
C GLU A 11 -2.64 12.41 -24.37
N GLY A 12 -3.19 11.24 -24.69
CA GLY A 12 -2.42 10.08 -25.13
C GLY A 12 -1.61 9.41 -24.03
N GLY A 13 -1.96 9.68 -22.76
CA GLY A 13 -1.27 9.13 -21.59
C GLY A 13 -1.83 7.81 -21.13
N LEU A 14 -0.96 6.82 -20.94
CA LEU A 14 -1.27 5.53 -20.32
C LEU A 14 -0.53 5.46 -18.98
N ALA A 15 -1.24 5.17 -17.90
CA ALA A 15 -0.65 5.07 -16.57
C ALA A 15 -0.76 3.64 -16.04
N LEU A 16 0.30 3.17 -15.34
CA LEU A 16 0.32 1.82 -14.79
C LEU A 16 0.79 1.86 -13.33
N PHE A 17 0.09 1.10 -12.50
CA PHE A 17 0.36 0.96 -11.07
C PHE A 17 0.44 -0.52 -10.73
N ASN A 18 1.53 -0.94 -10.10
CA ASN A 18 1.73 -2.30 -9.63
C ASN A 18 1.44 -2.40 -8.13
N SER A 19 0.93 -3.57 -7.70
CA SER A 19 0.96 -3.94 -6.28
C SER A 19 2.40 -4.10 -5.81
N ASN A 20 2.62 -4.08 -4.50
CA ASN A 20 3.92 -4.40 -3.92
C ASN A 20 4.23 -5.89 -4.06
N ASP A 21 5.48 -6.25 -3.82
CA ASP A 21 5.92 -7.63 -3.75
C ASP A 21 5.58 -8.25 -2.39
N ILE A 22 5.43 -9.56 -2.35
CA ILE A 22 5.47 -10.32 -1.11
C ILE A 22 6.95 -10.43 -0.73
N MET A 23 7.29 -10.04 0.49
CA MET A 23 8.68 -10.06 0.99
C MET A 23 8.88 -11.33 1.82
N HIS A 24 9.58 -12.32 1.25
CA HIS A 24 9.85 -13.57 1.93
C HIS A 24 10.86 -13.39 3.06
N THR A 25 10.66 -14.08 4.18
CA THR A 25 11.56 -14.12 5.34
C THR A 25 12.27 -15.46 5.45
N SER A 26 11.66 -16.51 4.89
CA SER A 26 12.21 -17.88 4.92
C SER A 26 11.57 -18.68 3.78
N ALA A 27 11.78 -20.00 3.77
CA ALA A 27 11.22 -20.87 2.73
C ALA A 27 9.70 -20.75 2.60
N ASP A 28 9.00 -20.78 3.73
CA ASP A 28 7.52 -20.72 3.76
C ASP A 28 6.98 -19.44 4.39
N GLY A 29 7.87 -18.64 4.97
CA GLY A 29 7.46 -17.44 5.70
C GLY A 29 7.57 -16.18 4.86
N SER A 30 6.68 -15.25 5.09
CA SER A 30 6.74 -13.92 4.48
C SER A 30 6.32 -12.85 5.50
N MET A 31 6.77 -11.63 5.25
CA MET A 31 6.25 -10.46 5.96
C MET A 31 4.79 -10.27 5.59
N SER A 32 4.01 -9.70 6.50
CA SER A 32 2.63 -9.34 6.19
C SER A 32 2.59 -8.46 4.95
N PHE A 33 1.75 -8.83 4.00
CA PHE A 33 1.60 -8.06 2.75
C PHE A 33 1.01 -6.69 3.05
N VAL A 34 1.60 -5.65 2.45
CA VAL A 34 1.09 -4.28 2.52
C VAL A 34 1.03 -3.76 1.07
N GLU A 35 -0.16 -3.40 0.65
CA GLU A 35 -0.38 -2.95 -0.73
C GLU A 35 0.28 -1.60 -0.99
N ASN A 36 0.73 -1.38 -2.23
CA ASN A 36 1.21 -0.09 -2.69
C ASN A 36 0.09 0.95 -2.52
N THR A 37 0.38 2.02 -1.82
CA THR A 37 -0.63 3.00 -1.44
C THR A 37 -1.27 3.71 -2.63
N ASP A 38 -0.59 3.80 -3.77
CA ASP A 38 -1.13 4.49 -4.94
C ASP A 38 -2.16 3.61 -5.67
N ILE A 39 -1.85 2.33 -5.90
CA ILE A 39 -2.84 1.42 -6.50
C ILE A 39 -4.05 1.27 -5.56
N PHE A 40 -3.82 1.14 -4.24
CA PHE A 40 -4.90 1.07 -3.26
C PHE A 40 -5.78 2.34 -3.32
N TYR A 41 -5.18 3.53 -3.33
CA TYR A 41 -5.88 4.82 -3.39
C TYR A 41 -6.78 4.93 -4.63
N LEU A 42 -6.31 4.38 -5.75
CA LEU A 42 -7.02 4.49 -7.03
C LEU A 42 -8.05 3.38 -7.25
N SER A 43 -7.86 2.19 -6.67
CA SER A 43 -8.72 1.03 -6.95
C SER A 43 -9.44 0.44 -5.73
N GLY A 44 -8.87 0.61 -4.54
CA GLY A 44 -9.34 -0.09 -3.33
C GLY A 44 -8.90 -1.54 -3.25
N ILE A 45 -8.13 -2.01 -4.24
CA ILE A 45 -7.66 -3.41 -4.28
C ILE A 45 -6.48 -3.57 -3.31
N ASP A 46 -6.53 -4.61 -2.49
CA ASP A 46 -5.52 -4.94 -1.49
C ASP A 46 -5.17 -6.42 -1.68
N GLN A 47 -4.46 -6.70 -2.76
CA GLN A 47 -4.06 -8.05 -3.13
C GLN A 47 -2.78 -8.00 -3.96
N GLU A 48 -1.84 -8.86 -3.59
CA GLU A 48 -0.58 -8.99 -4.32
C GLU A 48 -0.80 -9.38 -5.79
N GLU A 49 0.19 -9.12 -6.60
CA GLU A 49 0.18 -9.44 -8.03
C GLU A 49 -0.98 -8.79 -8.80
N SER A 50 -1.43 -7.62 -8.30
CA SER A 50 -2.44 -6.80 -9.00
C SER A 50 -1.75 -5.72 -9.83
N ILE A 51 -2.39 -5.32 -10.94
CA ILE A 51 -1.94 -4.19 -11.76
C ILE A 51 -3.17 -3.38 -12.16
N LEU A 52 -3.09 -2.06 -11.98
CA LEU A 52 -4.09 -1.13 -12.47
C LEU A 52 -3.53 -0.38 -13.67
N LEU A 53 -4.26 -0.39 -14.78
CA LEU A 53 -3.93 0.36 -15.99
C LEU A 53 -5.03 1.38 -16.28
N ILE A 54 -4.64 2.61 -16.57
CA ILE A 54 -5.56 3.71 -16.91
C ILE A 54 -5.10 4.33 -18.22
N PHE A 55 -5.96 4.26 -19.25
CA PHE A 55 -5.69 4.83 -20.59
C PHE A 55 -6.96 5.52 -21.09
N PRO A 56 -7.23 6.77 -20.65
CA PRO A 56 -8.52 7.43 -20.94
C PRO A 56 -8.80 7.62 -22.42
N ASP A 57 -7.75 7.71 -23.24
CA ASP A 57 -7.88 7.94 -24.68
C ASP A 57 -7.94 6.66 -25.52
N SER A 58 -8.05 5.50 -24.85
CA SER A 58 -8.20 4.23 -25.56
C SER A 58 -9.45 4.26 -26.47
N LYS A 59 -9.27 3.77 -27.70
CA LYS A 59 -10.35 3.64 -28.70
C LYS A 59 -11.47 2.74 -28.20
N LEU A 60 -11.12 1.73 -27.41
CA LEU A 60 -12.10 0.80 -26.82
C LEU A 60 -12.45 1.27 -25.41
N PRO A 61 -13.71 1.66 -25.16
CA PRO A 61 -14.09 2.14 -23.82
C PRO A 61 -13.73 1.19 -22.68
N GLU A 62 -13.82 -0.13 -22.91
CA GLU A 62 -13.49 -1.14 -21.93
C GLU A 62 -12.00 -1.16 -21.57
N HIS A 63 -11.14 -0.57 -22.40
CA HIS A 63 -9.70 -0.50 -22.14
C HIS A 63 -9.27 0.81 -21.44
N ARG A 64 -10.22 1.68 -21.09
CA ARG A 64 -9.90 2.96 -20.43
C ARG A 64 -9.48 2.79 -18.97
N GLU A 65 -10.04 1.79 -18.29
CA GLU A 65 -9.64 1.41 -16.92
C GLU A 65 -9.64 -0.12 -16.86
N ILE A 66 -8.50 -0.72 -16.61
CA ILE A 66 -8.34 -2.17 -16.56
C ILE A 66 -7.65 -2.56 -15.25
N LEU A 67 -8.16 -3.61 -14.63
CA LEU A 67 -7.53 -4.24 -13.48
C LEU A 67 -7.08 -5.63 -13.89
N PHE A 68 -5.83 -5.99 -13.57
CA PHE A 68 -5.29 -7.33 -13.75
C PHE A 68 -5.07 -7.96 -12.39
N LEU A 69 -5.50 -9.20 -12.22
CA LEU A 69 -5.42 -9.94 -10.96
C LEU A 69 -4.73 -11.28 -11.16
N LYS A 70 -4.07 -11.74 -10.09
CA LYS A 70 -3.56 -13.11 -10.03
C LYS A 70 -4.73 -14.08 -10.22
N GLU A 71 -4.54 -15.08 -11.08
CA GLU A 71 -5.54 -16.14 -11.28
C GLU A 71 -5.78 -16.89 -9.97
N THR A 72 -7.02 -17.30 -9.75
CA THR A 72 -7.41 -18.05 -8.56
C THR A 72 -8.21 -19.28 -8.94
N ASN A 73 -8.15 -20.28 -8.11
CA ASN A 73 -8.93 -21.52 -8.23
C ASN A 73 -9.04 -22.18 -6.85
N GLU A 74 -9.82 -23.25 -6.76
CA GLU A 74 -10.07 -23.93 -5.48
C GLU A 74 -8.79 -24.46 -4.82
N HIS A 75 -7.83 -24.93 -5.61
CA HIS A 75 -6.56 -25.43 -5.07
C HIS A 75 -5.74 -24.29 -4.43
N ILE A 76 -5.67 -23.15 -5.11
CA ILE A 76 -4.97 -21.97 -4.59
C ILE A 76 -5.65 -21.50 -3.29
N ALA A 77 -6.98 -21.51 -3.27
CA ALA A 77 -7.75 -21.05 -2.09
C ALA A 77 -7.46 -21.91 -0.84
N ILE A 78 -7.21 -23.20 -1.03
CA ILE A 78 -6.86 -24.12 0.10
C ILE A 78 -5.51 -23.72 0.72
N TRP A 79 -4.53 -23.33 -0.10
CA TRP A 79 -3.16 -23.05 0.37
C TRP A 79 -2.91 -21.58 0.72
N GLU A 80 -3.46 -20.67 -0.09
CA GLU A 80 -3.15 -19.23 0.03
C GLU A 80 -4.33 -18.40 0.55
N GLY A 81 -5.48 -19.05 0.78
CA GLY A 81 -6.71 -18.34 1.12
C GLY A 81 -7.43 -17.84 -0.14
N GLU A 82 -8.65 -17.37 0.04
CA GLU A 82 -9.46 -16.85 -1.06
C GLU A 82 -8.82 -15.59 -1.66
N LYS A 83 -8.62 -15.62 -2.97
CA LYS A 83 -8.20 -14.44 -3.75
C LYS A 83 -9.44 -13.80 -4.40
N LEU A 84 -9.29 -12.55 -4.83
CA LEU A 84 -10.39 -11.82 -5.47
C LEU A 84 -10.79 -12.47 -6.79
N THR A 85 -12.09 -12.72 -6.94
CA THR A 85 -12.65 -13.03 -8.24
C THR A 85 -12.81 -11.72 -9.02
N LYS A 86 -13.05 -11.81 -10.34
CA LYS A 86 -13.26 -10.63 -11.18
C LYS A 86 -14.47 -9.83 -10.71
N GLU A 87 -15.54 -10.54 -10.33
CA GLU A 87 -16.80 -9.93 -9.84
C GLU A 87 -16.56 -9.15 -8.55
N LYS A 88 -15.85 -9.76 -7.60
CA LYS A 88 -15.54 -9.12 -6.31
C LYS A 88 -14.64 -7.90 -6.51
N ALA A 89 -13.66 -8.00 -7.40
CA ALA A 89 -12.77 -6.88 -7.72
C ALA A 89 -13.55 -5.73 -8.38
N THR A 90 -14.51 -6.05 -9.26
CA THR A 90 -15.39 -5.05 -9.86
C THR A 90 -16.24 -4.36 -8.78
N GLU A 91 -16.78 -5.14 -7.84
CA GLU A 91 -17.58 -4.60 -6.73
C GLU A 91 -16.76 -3.61 -5.88
N ILE A 92 -15.52 -3.97 -5.55
CA ILE A 92 -14.64 -3.15 -4.71
C ILE A 92 -14.19 -1.90 -5.45
N SER A 93 -13.69 -2.06 -6.68
CA SER A 93 -13.00 -1.00 -7.40
C SER A 93 -13.91 -0.13 -8.27
N GLY A 94 -15.05 -0.67 -8.68
CA GLY A 94 -15.93 -0.05 -9.68
C GLY A 94 -15.40 -0.18 -11.10
N ILE A 95 -14.27 -0.86 -11.31
CA ILE A 95 -13.66 -1.09 -12.63
C ILE A 95 -14.39 -2.26 -13.30
N GLN A 96 -14.92 -2.05 -14.49
CA GLN A 96 -15.71 -3.07 -15.18
C GLN A 96 -14.86 -4.10 -15.92
N THR A 97 -13.66 -3.70 -16.34
CA THR A 97 -12.78 -4.59 -17.12
C THR A 97 -11.71 -5.19 -16.19
N VAL A 98 -11.88 -6.47 -15.89
CA VAL A 98 -10.95 -7.20 -15.03
C VAL A 98 -10.44 -8.42 -15.81
N TYR A 99 -9.12 -8.48 -15.98
CA TYR A 99 -8.44 -9.59 -16.67
C TYR A 99 -7.55 -10.36 -15.68
N TRP A 100 -7.20 -11.60 -16.06
CA TRP A 100 -6.18 -12.34 -15.33
C TRP A 100 -4.78 -11.82 -15.69
N LEU A 101 -3.87 -11.93 -14.76
CA LEU A 101 -2.50 -11.42 -14.92
C LEU A 101 -1.76 -12.06 -16.12
N SER A 102 -2.09 -13.30 -16.46
CA SER A 102 -1.53 -13.99 -17.64
C SER A 102 -1.82 -13.25 -18.95
N GLN A 103 -2.90 -12.47 -19.00
CA GLN A 103 -3.29 -11.69 -20.20
C GLN A 103 -2.58 -10.33 -20.27
N PHE A 104 -1.87 -9.94 -19.20
CA PHE A 104 -1.32 -8.59 -19.07
C PHE A 104 -0.41 -8.20 -20.23
N LYS A 105 0.59 -9.04 -20.54
CA LYS A 105 1.60 -8.67 -21.55
C LYS A 105 0.99 -8.43 -22.93
N THR A 106 0.00 -9.25 -23.30
CA THR A 106 -0.67 -9.12 -24.61
C THR A 106 -1.48 -7.83 -24.69
N ILE A 107 -2.31 -7.58 -23.65
CA ILE A 107 -3.16 -6.39 -23.61
C ILE A 107 -2.31 -5.12 -23.49
N PHE A 108 -1.30 -5.14 -22.61
CA PHE A 108 -0.39 -4.01 -22.43
C PHE A 108 0.31 -3.66 -23.73
N HIS A 109 0.79 -4.68 -24.47
CA HIS A 109 1.46 -4.46 -25.75
C HIS A 109 0.56 -3.71 -26.75
N GLN A 110 -0.71 -4.12 -26.83
CA GLN A 110 -1.68 -3.45 -27.72
C GLN A 110 -1.85 -1.98 -27.33
N LEU A 111 -2.04 -1.72 -26.06
CA LEU A 111 -2.35 -0.37 -25.54
C LEU A 111 -1.14 0.56 -25.59
N ILE A 112 0.05 0.05 -25.28
CA ILE A 112 1.26 0.89 -25.28
C ILE A 112 1.60 1.34 -26.70
N CYS A 113 1.28 0.54 -27.73
CA CYS A 113 1.49 0.91 -29.13
C CYS A 113 0.57 2.05 -29.56
N GLU A 114 -0.53 2.32 -28.83
CA GLU A 114 -1.44 3.42 -29.14
C GLU A 114 -1.11 4.70 -28.36
N CYS A 115 -0.41 4.58 -27.22
CA CYS A 115 -0.18 5.73 -26.34
C CYS A 115 1.08 6.51 -26.72
N GLN A 116 1.13 7.79 -26.30
CA GLN A 116 2.29 8.66 -26.51
C GLN A 116 3.12 8.82 -25.24
N HIS A 117 2.48 8.79 -24.09
CA HIS A 117 3.10 9.03 -22.80
C HIS A 117 2.82 7.85 -21.87
N VAL A 118 3.86 7.34 -21.22
CA VAL A 118 3.73 6.22 -20.27
C VAL A 118 4.04 6.74 -18.86
N TYR A 119 3.04 6.75 -17.99
CA TYR A 119 3.15 7.19 -16.60
C TYR A 119 3.49 6.00 -15.73
N LEU A 120 4.65 6.04 -15.06
CA LEU A 120 5.13 4.93 -14.21
C LEU A 120 5.45 5.43 -12.80
N ASN A 121 5.34 4.52 -11.83
CA ASN A 121 5.58 4.81 -10.42
C ASN A 121 7.02 4.41 -10.05
N THR A 122 7.77 5.32 -9.46
CA THR A 122 9.13 5.05 -8.95
C THR A 122 9.15 4.93 -7.44
N ASN A 123 8.02 5.12 -6.77
CA ASN A 123 7.92 5.12 -5.31
C ASN A 123 8.92 6.09 -4.67
N GLU A 124 9.16 7.22 -5.35
CA GLU A 124 10.16 8.22 -4.90
C GLU A 124 9.72 8.94 -3.63
N HIS A 125 10.66 9.19 -2.76
CA HIS A 125 10.42 9.89 -1.51
C HIS A 125 11.60 10.82 -1.19
N LEU A 126 11.29 12.04 -0.76
CA LEU A 126 12.31 13.07 -0.52
C LEU A 126 13.33 12.68 0.55
N ARG A 127 12.93 11.89 1.54
CA ARG A 127 13.76 11.56 2.69
C ARG A 127 14.33 10.13 2.67
N ALA A 128 14.07 9.39 1.61
CA ALA A 128 14.50 7.98 1.57
C ALA A 128 14.82 7.54 0.16
N VAL A 129 15.88 6.77 0.04
CA VAL A 129 16.24 6.09 -1.20
C VAL A 129 15.99 4.60 -0.98
N VAL A 130 15.16 4.00 -1.83
CA VAL A 130 14.84 2.57 -1.74
C VAL A 130 15.98 1.78 -2.41
N ASN A 131 16.73 1.02 -1.62
CA ASN A 131 17.85 0.23 -2.11
C ASN A 131 17.41 -1.14 -2.65
N VAL A 132 16.28 -1.65 -2.15
CA VAL A 132 15.74 -2.94 -2.60
C VAL A 132 14.96 -2.72 -3.89
N GLU A 133 15.25 -3.52 -4.92
CA GLU A 133 14.55 -3.40 -6.20
C GLU A 133 13.09 -3.77 -6.05
N THR A 134 12.21 -2.81 -6.30
CA THR A 134 10.74 -2.99 -6.21
C THR A 134 10.17 -3.56 -7.51
N ARG A 135 8.93 -4.07 -7.44
CA ARG A 135 8.19 -4.51 -8.62
C ARG A 135 8.08 -3.38 -9.66
N ASP A 136 7.82 -2.15 -9.20
CA ASP A 136 7.77 -0.98 -10.08
C ASP A 136 9.11 -0.75 -10.78
N SER A 137 10.25 -0.86 -10.05
CA SER A 137 11.55 -0.63 -10.68
C SER A 137 11.89 -1.71 -11.72
N ARG A 138 11.54 -2.98 -11.44
CA ARG A 138 11.69 -4.06 -12.43
C ARG A 138 10.82 -3.80 -13.66
N PHE A 139 9.57 -3.37 -13.43
CA PHE A 139 8.64 -3.05 -14.53
C PHE A 139 9.17 -1.89 -15.38
N ILE A 140 9.69 -0.83 -14.75
CA ILE A 140 10.28 0.31 -15.46
C ILE A 140 11.42 -0.14 -16.39
N LYS A 141 12.32 -0.97 -15.86
CA LYS A 141 13.46 -1.49 -16.65
C LYS A 141 12.94 -2.28 -17.85
N TRP A 142 12.05 -3.24 -17.62
CA TRP A 142 11.47 -4.06 -18.67
C TRP A 142 10.75 -3.20 -19.71
N CYS A 143 9.92 -2.26 -19.26
CA CYS A 143 9.11 -1.41 -20.14
C CYS A 143 10.00 -0.54 -21.04
N LYS A 144 11.04 0.07 -20.47
CA LYS A 144 11.98 0.91 -21.25
C LYS A 144 12.81 0.08 -22.24
N GLU A 145 13.14 -1.15 -21.86
CA GLU A 145 13.86 -2.07 -22.75
C GLU A 145 13.00 -2.48 -23.94
N GLN A 146 11.72 -2.81 -23.69
CA GLN A 146 10.81 -3.27 -24.75
C GLN A 146 10.26 -2.13 -25.62
N TYR A 147 10.09 -0.93 -25.04
CA TYR A 147 9.43 0.21 -25.70
C TYR A 147 10.26 1.49 -25.51
N PRO A 148 11.51 1.52 -26.02
CA PRO A 148 12.47 2.58 -25.67
C PRO A 148 12.13 3.98 -26.20
N LEU A 149 11.25 4.10 -27.17
CA LEU A 149 10.98 5.39 -27.82
C LEU A 149 9.73 6.11 -27.28
N HIS A 150 9.10 5.57 -26.23
CA HIS A 150 7.96 6.24 -25.58
C HIS A 150 8.43 7.36 -24.66
N ASN A 151 7.54 8.31 -24.40
CA ASN A 151 7.81 9.43 -23.50
C ASN A 151 7.40 9.03 -22.07
N TYR A 152 8.38 8.71 -21.23
CA TYR A 152 8.14 8.22 -19.86
C TYR A 152 7.97 9.38 -18.88
N LEU A 153 6.91 9.34 -18.09
CA LEU A 153 6.53 10.38 -17.12
C LEU A 153 6.33 9.76 -15.72
N ARG A 154 6.51 10.61 -14.71
CA ARG A 154 6.36 10.19 -13.30
C ARG A 154 4.91 10.36 -12.85
N VAL A 155 4.35 9.35 -12.18
CA VAL A 155 3.02 9.47 -11.56
C VAL A 155 3.07 10.30 -10.27
N GLN A 156 4.22 10.35 -9.59
CA GLN A 156 4.32 10.91 -8.24
C GLN A 156 3.83 12.36 -8.11
N PRO A 157 4.16 13.29 -9.01
CA PRO A 157 3.64 14.66 -8.88
C PRO A 157 2.11 14.71 -8.86
N ILE A 158 1.46 13.88 -9.68
CA ILE A 158 -0.02 13.80 -9.71
C ILE A 158 -0.52 13.19 -8.39
N MET A 159 0.03 12.05 -7.99
CA MET A 159 -0.41 11.34 -6.78
C MET A 159 -0.22 12.21 -5.53
N HIS A 160 0.92 12.91 -5.40
CA HIS A 160 1.15 13.83 -4.27
C HIS A 160 0.08 14.93 -4.23
N LYS A 161 -0.22 15.54 -5.37
CA LYS A 161 -1.24 16.59 -5.48
C LYS A 161 -2.62 16.06 -5.05
N LEU A 162 -3.01 14.88 -5.55
CA LEU A 162 -4.32 14.29 -5.25
C LEU A 162 -4.47 13.90 -3.79
N ARG A 163 -3.41 13.33 -3.21
CA ARG A 163 -3.45 12.80 -1.84
C ARG A 163 -3.19 13.87 -0.77
N ALA A 164 -2.72 15.06 -1.17
CA ALA A 164 -2.47 16.17 -0.23
C ALA A 164 -3.79 16.65 0.41
N VAL A 165 -4.85 16.78 -0.38
CA VAL A 165 -6.15 17.25 0.09
C VAL A 165 -7.09 16.06 0.27
N LYS A 166 -7.46 15.78 1.52
CA LYS A 166 -8.26 14.61 1.89
C LYS A 166 -9.74 14.84 1.59
N SER A 167 -10.42 13.83 1.10
CA SER A 167 -11.87 13.85 0.91
C SER A 167 -12.56 13.68 2.28
N LYS A 168 -13.87 13.87 2.31
CA LYS A 168 -14.67 13.67 3.52
C LYS A 168 -14.53 12.23 4.03
N GLU A 169 -14.61 11.27 3.13
CA GLU A 169 -14.50 9.83 3.46
C GLU A 169 -13.11 9.51 4.03
N GLU A 170 -12.06 10.10 3.47
CA GLU A 170 -10.70 9.92 3.99
C GLU A 170 -10.58 10.51 5.40
N ILE A 171 -11.17 11.68 5.65
CA ILE A 171 -11.18 12.32 6.97
C ILE A 171 -11.89 11.42 7.99
N GLU A 172 -13.03 10.82 7.63
CA GLU A 172 -13.78 9.91 8.50
C GLU A 172 -12.93 8.68 8.89
N ILE A 173 -12.18 8.12 7.93
CA ILE A 173 -11.29 6.97 8.17
C ILE A 173 -10.12 7.38 9.08
N ILE A 174 -9.53 8.54 8.84
CA ILE A 174 -8.45 9.08 9.68
C ILE A 174 -8.96 9.30 11.10
N GLN A 175 -10.15 9.89 11.25
CA GLN A 175 -10.74 10.11 12.58
C GLN A 175 -10.94 8.77 13.31
N ARG A 176 -11.44 7.75 12.62
CA ARG A 176 -11.59 6.41 13.21
C ARG A 176 -10.24 5.86 13.69
N ALA A 177 -9.17 6.06 12.92
CA ALA A 177 -7.82 5.61 13.31
C ALA A 177 -7.36 6.37 14.57
N CYS A 178 -7.64 7.67 14.66
CA CYS A 178 -7.34 8.48 15.86
C CYS A 178 -8.12 7.96 17.08
N ASP A 179 -9.41 7.64 16.88
CA ASP A 179 -10.25 7.12 17.98
C ASP A 179 -9.73 5.78 18.51
N ILE A 180 -9.25 4.91 17.60
CA ILE A 180 -8.64 3.62 18.01
C ILE A 180 -7.33 3.87 18.76
N THR A 181 -6.53 4.81 18.30
CA THR A 181 -5.27 5.18 18.95
C THR A 181 -5.53 5.74 20.35
N GLU A 182 -6.54 6.61 20.49
CA GLU A 182 -6.96 7.14 21.81
C GLU A 182 -7.31 6.00 22.78
N LYS A 183 -8.08 5.01 22.33
CA LYS A 183 -8.44 3.85 23.17
C LYS A 183 -7.19 3.09 23.62
N GLY A 184 -6.22 2.91 22.71
CA GLY A 184 -4.96 2.26 23.03
C GLY A 184 -4.20 3.04 24.10
N PHE A 185 -4.07 4.35 23.96
CA PHE A 185 -3.40 5.20 24.94
C PHE A 185 -4.12 5.15 26.30
N ARG A 186 -5.45 5.26 26.32
CA ARG A 186 -6.22 5.18 27.58
C ARG A 186 -6.01 3.84 28.29
N ARG A 187 -5.93 2.74 27.50
CA ARG A 187 -5.66 1.41 28.05
C ARG A 187 -4.26 1.36 28.68
N VAL A 188 -3.24 1.88 28.00
CA VAL A 188 -1.86 1.92 28.51
C VAL A 188 -1.76 2.79 29.76
N LEU A 189 -2.41 3.95 29.79
CA LEU A 189 -2.39 4.85 30.95
C LEU A 189 -2.94 4.15 32.21
N ASN A 190 -3.89 3.23 32.06
CA ASN A 190 -4.43 2.45 33.16
C ASN A 190 -3.56 1.24 33.53
N PHE A 191 -2.70 0.80 32.61
CA PHE A 191 -1.86 -0.39 32.77
C PHE A 191 -0.48 -0.06 33.33
N ILE A 192 0.10 1.05 32.90
CA ILE A 192 1.49 1.39 33.16
C ILE A 192 1.75 1.66 34.64
N LYS A 193 2.80 1.03 35.18
CA LYS A 193 3.25 1.22 36.58
C LYS A 193 4.70 0.76 36.66
N PRO A 194 5.43 1.14 37.72
CA PRO A 194 6.78 0.62 37.93
C PRO A 194 6.81 -0.91 37.91
N GLY A 195 7.79 -1.48 37.23
CA GLY A 195 7.96 -2.92 37.11
C GLY A 195 7.38 -3.53 35.83
N VAL A 196 6.56 -2.80 35.09
CA VAL A 196 6.03 -3.24 33.80
C VAL A 196 7.15 -3.17 32.75
N TRP A 197 7.19 -4.15 31.84
CA TRP A 197 8.16 -4.15 30.74
C TRP A 197 7.60 -3.38 29.52
N GLU A 198 8.50 -2.79 28.76
CA GLU A 198 8.12 -2.02 27.56
C GLU A 198 7.32 -2.87 26.56
N TYR A 199 7.70 -4.14 26.34
CA TYR A 199 6.95 -5.02 25.44
C TYR A 199 5.57 -5.42 26.00
N GLU A 200 5.33 -5.32 27.30
CA GLU A 200 3.99 -5.51 27.85
C GLU A 200 3.08 -4.34 27.50
N ILE A 201 3.66 -3.12 27.47
CA ILE A 201 2.95 -1.91 27.03
C ILE A 201 2.61 -2.04 25.53
N GLU A 202 3.58 -2.55 24.73
CA GLU A 202 3.35 -2.83 23.31
C GLU A 202 2.18 -3.81 23.13
N ALA A 203 2.15 -4.87 23.93
CA ALA A 203 1.07 -5.87 23.87
C ALA A 203 -0.30 -5.26 24.17
N GLU A 204 -0.37 -4.31 25.12
CA GLU A 204 -1.62 -3.64 25.46
C GLU A 204 -2.11 -2.74 24.32
N LEU A 205 -1.19 -2.04 23.64
CA LEU A 205 -1.52 -1.21 22.48
C LEU A 205 -2.02 -2.07 21.31
N ILE A 206 -1.26 -3.12 20.94
CA ILE A 206 -1.63 -3.95 19.80
C ILE A 206 -2.93 -4.70 20.07
N HIS A 207 -3.17 -5.14 21.32
CA HIS A 207 -4.46 -5.74 21.73
C HIS A 207 -5.60 -4.78 21.38
N GLU A 208 -5.48 -3.52 21.80
CA GLU A 208 -6.56 -2.55 21.57
C GLU A 208 -6.74 -2.25 20.07
N PHE A 209 -5.64 -2.14 19.33
CA PHE A 209 -5.70 -1.89 17.87
C PHE A 209 -6.41 -3.04 17.14
N VAL A 210 -5.98 -4.28 17.39
CA VAL A 210 -6.50 -5.45 16.69
C VAL A 210 -7.98 -5.71 17.05
N ARG A 211 -8.37 -5.59 18.34
CA ARG A 211 -9.76 -5.77 18.73
C ARG A 211 -10.70 -4.74 18.09
N ASN A 212 -10.17 -3.57 17.72
CA ASN A 212 -10.94 -2.53 17.02
C ASN A 212 -10.79 -2.63 15.49
N ARG A 213 -10.28 -3.77 14.99
CA ARG A 213 -10.16 -4.12 13.57
C ARG A 213 -9.10 -3.32 12.81
N SER A 214 -8.09 -2.81 13.52
CA SER A 214 -6.87 -2.30 12.89
C SER A 214 -5.94 -3.49 12.63
N ARG A 215 -5.08 -3.38 11.62
CA ARG A 215 -4.05 -4.40 11.35
C ARG A 215 -2.83 -4.28 12.28
N GLY A 216 -2.88 -3.38 13.25
CA GLY A 216 -1.78 -3.14 14.17
C GLY A 216 -1.17 -1.75 13.99
N PHE A 217 0.12 -1.66 14.25
CA PHE A 217 0.86 -0.40 14.14
C PHE A 217 1.10 -0.01 12.68
N ALA A 218 1.10 1.29 12.40
CA ALA A 218 1.43 1.83 11.07
C ALA A 218 2.94 1.75 10.79
N TYR A 219 3.75 1.70 11.85
CA TYR A 219 5.21 1.57 11.79
C TYR A 219 5.66 0.94 13.11
N GLY A 220 6.92 0.52 13.20
CA GLY A 220 7.44 -0.11 14.43
C GLY A 220 7.22 0.79 15.63
N PRO A 221 6.58 0.28 16.70
CA PRO A 221 6.29 1.12 17.87
C PRO A 221 7.58 1.52 18.59
N ILE A 222 7.59 2.72 19.12
CA ILE A 222 8.66 3.24 19.98
C ILE A 222 8.07 3.30 21.38
N ILE A 223 8.50 2.39 22.25
CA ILE A 223 8.03 2.34 23.64
C ILE A 223 9.29 2.27 24.50
N ALA A 224 9.61 3.38 25.14
CA ALA A 224 10.89 3.53 25.81
C ALA A 224 10.74 4.11 27.21
N SER A 225 11.43 3.52 28.16
CA SER A 225 11.46 4.01 29.55
C SER A 225 12.85 4.52 29.93
N GLY A 226 12.90 5.39 30.91
CA GLY A 226 14.14 5.94 31.43
C GLY A 226 15.03 6.57 30.35
N PHE A 227 16.30 6.21 30.33
CA PHE A 227 17.26 6.75 29.36
C PHE A 227 16.90 6.43 27.89
N GLY A 228 16.25 5.27 27.67
CA GLY A 228 15.77 4.89 26.34
C GLY A 228 14.82 5.92 25.72
N ALA A 229 14.05 6.62 26.55
CA ALA A 229 13.10 7.64 26.09
C ALA A 229 13.78 8.89 25.47
N CYS A 230 15.12 8.97 25.57
CA CYS A 230 15.89 10.04 24.93
C CYS A 230 16.39 9.61 23.53
N VAL A 231 16.09 8.39 23.08
CA VAL A 231 16.53 7.86 21.78
C VAL A 231 15.36 7.92 20.80
N LEU A 232 15.49 8.75 19.77
CA LEU A 232 14.40 9.04 18.82
C LEU A 232 13.85 7.81 18.07
N HIS A 233 14.71 6.85 17.75
CA HIS A 233 14.31 5.64 17.03
C HIS A 233 14.62 4.37 17.85
N TYR A 234 14.20 4.41 19.12
CA TYR A 234 14.30 3.27 20.01
C TYR A 234 13.24 2.23 19.62
N ILE A 235 13.66 1.05 19.23
CA ILE A 235 12.74 0.02 18.72
C ILE A 235 12.90 -1.34 19.43
N VAL A 236 13.76 -1.39 20.43
CA VAL A 236 14.04 -2.67 21.10
C VAL A 236 12.90 -3.05 22.09
N ASN A 237 12.36 -2.04 22.76
CA ASN A 237 11.19 -2.16 23.68
C ASN A 237 11.38 -3.28 24.72
N ASP A 238 12.59 -3.46 25.28
CA ASP A 238 12.93 -4.63 26.10
C ASP A 238 13.31 -4.30 27.56
N LYS A 239 13.09 -3.06 28.01
CA LYS A 239 13.48 -2.65 29.37
C LYS A 239 12.27 -2.59 30.28
N GLN A 240 12.58 -2.64 31.62
CA GLN A 240 11.56 -2.53 32.67
C GLN A 240 11.37 -1.06 33.05
N CYS A 241 10.15 -0.64 33.14
CA CYS A 241 9.81 0.72 33.58
C CYS A 241 10.19 0.91 35.05
N UNK A 242 11.06 1.86 35.26
CA UNK A 242 11.48 2.16 36.59
C UNK A 242 10.57 3.16 37.23
N UNK A 243 10.65 3.39 38.47
CA UNK A 243 9.89 4.27 39.29
C UNK A 243 9.97 5.72 38.95
N UNK A 244 10.58 6.35 38.57
CA UNK A 244 10.78 7.71 38.27
C UNK A 244 11.07 7.96 36.84
N UNK A 245 10.89 7.04 36.17
CA UNK A 245 11.21 7.12 34.81
C UNK A 245 10.03 7.65 34.00
N ILE A 246 10.39 8.29 32.91
CA ILE A 246 9.48 8.77 31.88
C ILE A 246 9.31 7.64 30.87
N CYS A 247 8.09 7.36 30.42
CA CYS A 247 7.81 6.40 29.37
C CYS A 247 7.35 7.19 28.13
N LEU A 248 8.08 7.02 27.04
CA LEU A 248 7.72 7.56 25.71
C LEU A 248 6.97 6.47 24.92
N ILE A 249 5.86 6.85 24.29
CA ILE A 249 5.06 5.92 23.46
C ILE A 249 4.72 6.62 22.13
#